data_715ef532bb887f3a6b1eafe10c413876
#
_entry.id   715ef532bb887f3a6b1eafe10c413876
#
_cell.length_a   1.000
_cell.length_b   1.000
_cell.length_c   1.000
_cell.angle_alpha   90.00
_cell.angle_beta   90.00
_cell.angle_gamma   90.00
#
_symmetry.space_group_name_H-M   'P 1'
#
loop_
_entity.id
_entity.type
_entity.pdbx_description
1 polymer ?
#
loop_
_entity_poly.entity_id
_entity_poly.type
_entity_poly.pdbx_seq_one_letter_code
_entity_poly.pdbx_strand_id
1 'polypeptide(L)'
;MPARTARKHSRSRITCAAALAACASLLLTACGSTKDTGADGAAGAGGTGKVGVVLPLLTSPFWQSYNDYVPGMAKSEGVDALKTVNSNSDPSQQITDINNELNQGVKGLVVAPLDSAAIQAGLDQAERKGVPVVAVDVAPDKGKVAMVVRADNVAYGEKACDYLGQHVTSGKVVQIMGDLASVNGRDRSEAFRACVKKKYPKLKVLEIPAKWESDTAAARLDTLLGADPDIKGIYLQAGGVYLAPTLQTLKSKNMLKTAGSRGHLVIVSNDGIPQEFDAIRKGEIDATVSQPADAYAKYGMYYIKAAMAGKTFRPGPTDHGSTIVKLPSGILEDQLPAPLVTKENVDDPKLWGNTVK
;
A
#
# COMPACT_ATOMS: atom_id res chain seq x y z
N MET A 1 -6.80 -62.30 -19.63
CA MET A 1 -6.97 -62.98 -20.94
C MET A 1 -8.27 -62.52 -21.58
N PRO A 2 -8.36 -62.28 -22.84
CA PRO A 2 -7.39 -61.81 -23.88
C PRO A 2 -7.81 -60.42 -24.44
N ALA A 3 -7.29 -59.74 -25.37
CA ALA A 3 -6.18 -59.82 -26.27
C ALA A 3 -6.06 -58.46 -27.02
N ARG A 4 -4.85 -58.15 -27.31
CA ARG A 4 -4.26 -57.27 -28.32
C ARG A 4 -5.06 -57.08 -29.63
N THR A 5 -5.02 -55.87 -30.19
CA THR A 5 -4.71 -55.69 -31.61
C THR A 5 -3.99 -54.36 -31.86
N ALA A 6 -2.80 -54.50 -32.39
CA ALA A 6 -1.98 -53.45 -33.00
C ALA A 6 -2.37 -53.24 -34.44
N ARG A 7 -2.31 -52.04 -35.00
CA ARG A 7 -2.20 -51.79 -36.42
C ARG A 7 -1.15 -50.73 -36.74
N LYS A 8 -0.17 -51.18 -37.53
CA LYS A 8 0.93 -50.47 -38.17
C LYS A 8 0.55 -49.87 -39.52
N HIS A 9 1.45 -48.99 -39.96
CA HIS A 9 1.75 -48.47 -41.31
C HIS A 9 0.95 -47.24 -41.74
N SER A 10 1.55 -46.22 -42.35
CA SER A 10 2.49 -46.22 -43.48
C SER A 10 3.21 -44.87 -43.61
N ARG A 11 4.48 -44.93 -43.96
CA ARG A 11 5.35 -43.83 -44.41
C ARG A 11 4.98 -43.43 -45.83
N SER A 12 4.96 -42.14 -46.15
CA SER A 12 5.18 -41.68 -47.52
C SER A 12 6.16 -40.51 -47.53
N ARG A 13 7.30 -40.73 -48.11
CA ARG A 13 8.29 -39.74 -48.53
C ARG A 13 7.97 -39.30 -49.94
N ILE A 14 7.94 -38.00 -50.19
CA ILE A 14 8.11 -37.47 -51.55
C ILE A 14 9.12 -36.32 -51.46
N THR A 15 10.21 -36.49 -52.18
CA THR A 15 11.31 -35.58 -52.51
C THR A 15 11.06 -34.91 -53.86
N CYS A 16 11.82 -33.86 -54.12
CA CYS A 16 12.10 -33.12 -55.36
C CYS A 16 11.44 -31.73 -55.45
N ALA A 17 12.07 -30.64 -55.91
CA ALA A 17 13.40 -30.38 -56.45
C ALA A 17 13.60 -28.84 -56.49
N ALA A 18 14.83 -28.45 -56.65
CA ALA A 18 15.37 -27.09 -56.73
C ALA A 18 14.95 -26.35 -58.02
N ALA A 19 14.86 -25.00 -57.92
CA ALA A 19 15.10 -24.12 -59.08
C ALA A 19 15.74 -22.80 -58.61
N LEU A 20 16.97 -22.61 -59.03
CA LEU A 20 17.74 -21.36 -59.04
C LEU A 20 17.25 -20.43 -60.14
N ALA A 21 17.13 -19.12 -59.85
CA ALA A 21 17.26 -18.07 -60.85
C ALA A 21 17.86 -16.80 -60.22
N ALA A 22 19.03 -16.44 -60.67
CA ALA A 22 19.77 -15.19 -60.41
C ALA A 22 19.40 -14.13 -61.47
N CYS A 23 19.36 -12.85 -61.06
CA CYS A 23 19.63 -11.66 -61.91
C CYS A 23 19.91 -10.50 -60.93
N ALA A 24 21.07 -10.06 -60.79
CA ALA A 24 21.96 -9.06 -61.40
C ALA A 24 21.51 -7.59 -61.24
N SER A 25 22.25 -6.91 -60.38
CA SER A 25 22.83 -5.57 -60.37
C SER A 25 22.21 -4.41 -61.17
N LEU A 26 22.07 -3.28 -60.47
CA LEU A 26 22.43 -1.96 -60.97
C LEU A 26 22.81 -1.01 -59.82
N LEU A 27 24.09 -0.61 -59.80
CA LEU A 27 24.71 0.46 -59.03
C LEU A 27 24.38 1.80 -59.68
N LEU A 28 23.96 2.76 -58.87
CA LEU A 28 24.09 4.18 -59.21
C LEU A 28 24.58 4.96 -57.98
N THR A 29 25.84 5.33 -58.09
CA THR A 29 26.54 6.32 -57.24
C THR A 29 26.05 7.71 -57.57
N ALA A 30 25.70 8.46 -56.51
CA ALA A 30 25.72 9.92 -56.57
C ALA A 30 26.36 10.47 -55.30
N CYS A 31 27.56 10.99 -55.40
CA CYS A 31 28.22 11.84 -54.45
C CYS A 31 27.51 13.21 -54.38
N GLY A 32 27.25 13.66 -53.16
CA GLY A 32 26.84 15.03 -52.91
C GLY A 32 27.23 15.40 -51.47
N SER A 33 28.37 16.06 -51.32
CA SER A 33 28.79 16.70 -50.05
C SER A 33 27.90 17.87 -49.74
N THR A 34 27.41 17.97 -48.46
CA THR A 34 27.33 19.27 -47.75
C THR A 34 26.98 19.09 -46.29
N LYS A 35 27.86 19.66 -45.47
CA LYS A 35 27.67 20.34 -44.20
C LYS A 35 27.04 19.61 -43.01
N ASP A 36 27.90 19.42 -42.01
CA ASP A 36 27.59 19.39 -40.57
C ASP A 36 26.54 20.39 -40.18
N THR A 37 25.40 19.91 -39.72
CA THR A 37 24.57 20.56 -38.74
C THR A 37 24.25 19.55 -37.70
N GLY A 38 24.65 19.84 -36.45
CA GLY A 38 24.47 19.02 -35.28
C GLY A 38 23.02 18.53 -35.17
N ALA A 39 22.83 17.24 -35.28
CA ALA A 39 21.62 16.58 -34.86
C ALA A 39 21.70 16.48 -33.33
N ASP A 40 21.06 17.43 -32.66
CA ASP A 40 20.57 17.20 -31.32
C ASP A 40 19.78 15.89 -31.36
N GLY A 41 20.35 14.89 -30.74
CA GLY A 41 19.67 13.63 -30.49
C GLY A 41 18.43 13.93 -29.66
N ALA A 42 17.29 14.05 -30.33
CA ALA A 42 16.01 13.89 -29.67
C ALA A 42 16.05 12.53 -28.99
N ALA A 43 16.30 12.55 -27.67
CA ALA A 43 16.04 11.41 -26.81
C ALA A 43 14.60 11.02 -27.06
N GLY A 44 14.40 9.96 -27.83
CA GLY A 44 13.09 9.39 -28.09
C GLY A 44 12.38 9.25 -26.76
N ALA A 45 11.21 9.85 -26.65
CA ALA A 45 10.26 9.57 -25.59
C ALA A 45 9.96 8.07 -25.68
N GLY A 46 10.80 7.27 -25.01
CA GLY A 46 10.54 5.86 -24.80
C GLY A 46 9.20 5.79 -24.07
N GLY A 47 8.17 5.35 -24.79
CA GLY A 47 6.85 5.15 -24.21
C GLY A 47 7.03 4.30 -22.97
N THR A 48 6.78 4.89 -21.82
CA THR A 48 6.75 4.17 -20.56
C THR A 48 5.68 3.10 -20.73
N GLY A 49 6.07 1.82 -20.76
CA GLY A 49 5.12 0.73 -20.91
C GLY A 49 4.08 0.75 -19.78
N LYS A 50 3.04 -0.03 -19.92
CA LYS A 50 1.94 -0.09 -18.95
C LYS A 50 2.41 -0.49 -17.57
N VAL A 51 1.81 0.09 -16.55
CA VAL A 51 2.03 -0.21 -15.13
C VAL A 51 0.77 -0.84 -14.56
N GLY A 52 0.90 -2.04 -13.99
CA GLY A 52 -0.17 -2.68 -13.22
C GLY A 52 -0.24 -2.11 -11.80
N VAL A 53 -1.45 -2.01 -11.26
CA VAL A 53 -1.71 -1.55 -9.89
C VAL A 53 -2.55 -2.60 -9.18
N VAL A 54 -2.03 -3.20 -8.10
CA VAL A 54 -2.72 -4.27 -7.35
C VAL A 54 -2.89 -3.84 -5.89
N LEU A 55 -4.14 -3.70 -5.46
CA LEU A 55 -4.52 -3.22 -4.14
C LEU A 55 -5.19 -4.32 -3.30
N PRO A 56 -5.11 -4.22 -1.96
CA PRO A 56 -5.60 -5.26 -1.07
C PRO A 56 -7.12 -5.36 -1.05
N LEU A 57 -7.81 -4.23 -0.99
CA LEU A 57 -9.28 -4.15 -0.97
C LEU A 57 -9.74 -2.74 -1.36
N LEU A 58 -10.94 -2.64 -1.95
CA LEU A 58 -11.55 -1.36 -2.33
C LEU A 58 -12.82 -1.02 -1.51
N THR A 59 -13.09 -1.76 -0.44
CA THR A 59 -14.20 -1.45 0.48
C THR A 59 -13.80 -0.49 1.60
N SER A 60 -12.49 -0.32 1.86
CA SER A 60 -11.99 0.68 2.81
C SER A 60 -11.97 2.07 2.19
N PRO A 61 -12.49 3.11 2.85
CA PRO A 61 -12.39 4.50 2.40
C PRO A 61 -10.96 4.97 2.12
N PHE A 62 -9.96 4.49 2.88
CA PHE A 62 -8.55 4.77 2.61
C PHE A 62 -8.12 4.25 1.22
N TRP A 63 -8.40 2.98 0.92
CA TRP A 63 -8.03 2.38 -0.36
C TRP A 63 -8.87 2.88 -1.53
N GLN A 64 -10.13 3.27 -1.29
CA GLN A 64 -10.93 3.99 -2.30
C GLN A 64 -10.27 5.31 -2.66
N SER A 65 -9.91 6.13 -1.67
CA SER A 65 -9.22 7.40 -1.90
C SER A 65 -7.88 7.23 -2.61
N TYR A 66 -7.06 6.24 -2.20
CA TYR A 66 -5.83 5.91 -2.91
C TYR A 66 -6.11 5.58 -4.38
N ASN A 67 -7.09 4.71 -4.65
CA ASN A 67 -7.47 4.33 -6.02
C ASN A 67 -7.92 5.54 -6.85
N ASP A 68 -8.65 6.47 -6.25
CA ASP A 68 -9.13 7.67 -6.92
C ASP A 68 -7.98 8.65 -7.27
N TYR A 69 -6.91 8.65 -6.48
CA TYR A 69 -5.70 9.41 -6.79
C TYR A 69 -4.87 8.80 -7.93
N VAL A 70 -4.88 7.48 -8.12
CA VAL A 70 -4.01 6.77 -9.08
C VAL A 70 -4.07 7.36 -10.49
N PRO A 71 -5.24 7.59 -11.14
CA PRO A 71 -5.27 8.11 -12.51
C PRO A 71 -4.65 9.50 -12.65
N GLY A 72 -4.94 10.40 -11.69
CA GLY A 72 -4.39 11.74 -11.66
C GLY A 72 -2.88 11.76 -11.47
N MET A 73 -2.38 10.96 -10.54
CA MET A 73 -0.95 10.85 -10.25
C MET A 73 -0.18 10.14 -11.36
N ALA A 74 -0.75 9.10 -11.96
CA ALA A 74 -0.17 8.45 -13.13
C ALA A 74 -0.02 9.43 -14.30
N LYS A 75 -1.08 10.21 -14.57
CA LYS A 75 -1.04 11.25 -15.62
C LYS A 75 0.04 12.31 -15.33
N SER A 76 0.11 12.83 -14.10
CA SER A 76 1.09 13.85 -13.71
C SER A 76 2.53 13.35 -13.84
N GLU A 77 2.78 12.09 -13.53
CA GLU A 77 4.09 11.45 -13.67
C GLU A 77 4.36 10.93 -15.10
N GLY A 78 3.41 10.99 -16.01
CA GLY A 78 3.52 10.46 -17.38
C GLY A 78 3.65 8.94 -17.39
N VAL A 79 2.90 8.25 -16.55
CA VAL A 79 2.81 6.80 -16.43
C VAL A 79 1.49 6.32 -17.04
N ASP A 80 1.53 5.27 -17.86
CA ASP A 80 0.34 4.58 -18.38
C ASP A 80 -0.08 3.49 -17.39
N ALA A 81 -0.85 3.88 -16.36
CA ALA A 81 -1.36 2.94 -15.35
C ALA A 81 -2.62 2.24 -15.85
N LEU A 82 -2.65 0.92 -15.71
CA LEU A 82 -3.84 0.12 -15.93
C LEU A 82 -4.89 0.37 -14.85
N LYS A 83 -6.12 -0.08 -15.11
CA LYS A 83 -7.16 -0.08 -14.08
C LYS A 83 -6.70 -0.93 -12.89
N THR A 84 -6.86 -0.36 -11.70
CA THR A 84 -6.50 -1.03 -10.45
C THR A 84 -7.23 -2.37 -10.28
N VAL A 85 -6.47 -3.38 -9.88
CA VAL A 85 -6.99 -4.71 -9.52
C VAL A 85 -7.20 -4.78 -8.01
N ASN A 86 -8.35 -5.33 -7.60
CA ASN A 86 -8.74 -5.51 -6.21
C ASN A 86 -8.60 -6.98 -5.81
N SER A 87 -7.72 -7.27 -4.87
CA SER A 87 -7.46 -8.64 -4.39
C SER A 87 -8.42 -9.11 -3.30
N ASN A 88 -9.43 -8.31 -2.95
CA ASN A 88 -10.54 -8.67 -2.05
C ASN A 88 -10.10 -9.25 -0.69
N SER A 89 -9.02 -8.75 -0.12
CA SER A 89 -8.43 -9.21 1.14
C SER A 89 -7.95 -10.68 1.12
N ASP A 90 -7.68 -11.25 -0.07
CA ASP A 90 -7.17 -12.61 -0.23
C ASP A 90 -5.71 -12.57 -0.72
N PRO A 91 -4.73 -12.99 0.10
CA PRO A 91 -3.32 -13.02 -0.30
C PRO A 91 -3.04 -13.94 -1.50
N SER A 92 -3.77 -15.06 -1.63
CA SER A 92 -3.61 -15.98 -2.77
C SER A 92 -4.16 -15.36 -4.06
N GLN A 93 -5.30 -14.67 -3.96
CA GLN A 93 -5.83 -13.88 -5.07
C GLN A 93 -4.84 -12.80 -5.48
N GLN A 94 -4.21 -12.11 -4.51
CA GLN A 94 -3.22 -11.07 -4.81
C GLN A 94 -2.04 -11.61 -5.64
N ILE A 95 -1.52 -12.80 -5.33
CA ILE A 95 -0.48 -13.44 -6.13
C ILE A 95 -0.99 -13.76 -7.56
N THR A 96 -2.23 -14.23 -7.67
CA THR A 96 -2.87 -14.49 -8.95
C THR A 96 -3.03 -13.20 -9.77
N ASP A 97 -3.45 -12.11 -9.14
CA ASP A 97 -3.62 -10.80 -9.76
C ASP A 97 -2.29 -10.25 -10.28
N ILE A 98 -1.22 -10.35 -9.49
CA ILE A 98 0.14 -9.99 -9.92
C ILE A 98 0.54 -10.80 -11.17
N ASN A 99 0.31 -12.11 -11.17
CA ASN A 99 0.63 -12.96 -12.30
C ASN A 99 -0.17 -12.57 -13.56
N ASN A 100 -1.44 -12.21 -13.40
CA ASN A 100 -2.30 -11.76 -14.50
C ASN A 100 -1.77 -10.45 -15.09
N GLU A 101 -1.40 -9.46 -14.27
CA GLU A 101 -0.79 -8.21 -14.73
C GLU A 101 0.52 -8.48 -15.49
N LEU A 102 1.39 -9.34 -14.94
CA LEU A 102 2.64 -9.74 -15.58
C LEU A 102 2.41 -10.45 -16.93
N ASN A 103 1.34 -11.24 -17.06
CA ASN A 103 0.97 -11.92 -18.31
C ASN A 103 0.36 -10.97 -19.33
N GLN A 104 -0.25 -9.87 -18.92
CA GLN A 104 -0.68 -8.77 -19.78
C GLN A 104 0.49 -7.95 -20.33
N GLY A 105 1.72 -8.21 -19.86
CA GLY A 105 2.94 -7.59 -20.37
C GLY A 105 3.24 -6.21 -19.81
N VAL A 106 2.77 -5.92 -18.60
CA VAL A 106 3.13 -4.67 -17.89
C VAL A 106 4.64 -4.55 -17.75
N LYS A 107 5.14 -3.33 -17.71
CA LYS A 107 6.56 -3.00 -17.58
C LYS A 107 6.96 -2.56 -16.18
N GLY A 108 5.98 -2.38 -15.32
CA GLY A 108 6.15 -2.09 -13.90
C GLY A 108 4.92 -2.50 -13.11
N LEU A 109 5.07 -2.71 -11.81
CA LEU A 109 3.99 -3.02 -10.89
C LEU A 109 4.06 -2.10 -9.67
N VAL A 110 2.90 -1.57 -9.26
CA VAL A 110 2.69 -0.95 -7.95
C VAL A 110 1.77 -1.87 -7.15
N VAL A 111 2.21 -2.33 -6.00
CA VAL A 111 1.50 -3.33 -5.20
C VAL A 111 1.42 -2.87 -3.75
N ALA A 112 0.24 -2.99 -3.13
CA ALA A 112 0.08 -2.88 -1.69
C ALA A 112 -0.07 -4.28 -1.09
N PRO A 113 0.98 -4.87 -0.48
CA PRO A 113 0.95 -6.22 0.05
C PRO A 113 -0.12 -6.44 1.13
N LEU A 114 -0.89 -7.50 1.04
CA LEU A 114 -1.78 -7.97 2.10
C LEU A 114 -1.01 -8.67 3.22
N ASP A 115 -0.12 -9.57 2.83
CA ASP A 115 0.75 -10.35 3.70
C ASP A 115 2.20 -10.08 3.30
N SER A 116 3.00 -9.60 4.26
CA SER A 116 4.38 -9.18 4.01
C SER A 116 5.31 -10.33 3.65
N ALA A 117 5.00 -11.56 4.07
CA ALA A 117 5.77 -12.76 3.73
C ALA A 117 5.25 -13.40 2.44
N ALA A 118 3.93 -13.61 2.32
CA ALA A 118 3.33 -14.31 1.19
C ALA A 118 3.54 -13.59 -0.15
N ILE A 119 3.60 -12.25 -0.15
CA ILE A 119 3.80 -11.45 -1.36
C ILE A 119 5.09 -11.80 -2.10
N GLN A 120 6.08 -12.41 -1.42
CA GLN A 120 7.35 -12.81 -2.01
C GLN A 120 7.14 -13.64 -3.29
N ALA A 121 6.17 -14.55 -3.32
CA ALA A 121 5.90 -15.38 -4.49
C ALA A 121 5.58 -14.55 -5.75
N GLY A 122 4.80 -13.48 -5.61
CA GLY A 122 4.51 -12.53 -6.69
C GLY A 122 5.72 -11.68 -7.09
N LEU A 123 6.51 -11.23 -6.10
CA LEU A 123 7.74 -10.46 -6.35
C LEU A 123 8.78 -11.29 -7.11
N ASP A 124 8.93 -12.57 -6.76
CA ASP A 124 9.83 -13.49 -7.46
C ASP A 124 9.39 -13.72 -8.92
N GLN A 125 8.09 -13.72 -9.21
CA GLN A 125 7.56 -13.78 -10.58
C GLN A 125 7.90 -12.52 -11.37
N ALA A 126 7.72 -11.34 -10.76
CA ALA A 126 8.07 -10.07 -11.39
C ALA A 126 9.59 -9.99 -11.68
N GLU A 127 10.43 -10.42 -10.72
CA GLU A 127 11.87 -10.43 -10.89
C GLU A 127 12.31 -11.34 -12.05
N ARG A 128 11.75 -12.58 -12.14
CA ARG A 128 12.04 -13.50 -13.27
C ARG A 128 11.67 -12.92 -14.63
N LYS A 129 10.65 -12.07 -14.68
CA LYS A 129 10.23 -11.38 -15.91
C LYS A 129 10.96 -10.05 -16.15
N GLY A 130 11.85 -9.64 -15.23
CA GLY A 130 12.55 -8.36 -15.31
C GLY A 130 11.64 -7.14 -15.13
N VAL A 131 10.48 -7.31 -14.47
CA VAL A 131 9.51 -6.24 -14.22
C VAL A 131 9.77 -5.65 -12.84
N PRO A 132 10.14 -4.36 -12.73
CA PRO A 132 10.33 -3.71 -11.43
C PRO A 132 9.01 -3.59 -10.68
N VAL A 133 9.11 -3.65 -9.35
CA VAL A 133 7.98 -3.49 -8.44
C VAL A 133 8.25 -2.37 -7.46
N VAL A 134 7.25 -1.54 -7.19
CA VAL A 134 7.19 -0.63 -6.05
C VAL A 134 6.10 -1.12 -5.10
N ALA A 135 6.44 -1.30 -3.84
CA ALA A 135 5.47 -1.57 -2.80
C ALA A 135 4.96 -0.25 -2.22
N VAL A 136 3.66 -0.15 -1.93
CA VAL A 136 3.06 1.01 -1.27
C VAL A 136 2.37 0.58 0.02
N ASP A 137 2.38 1.45 1.03
CA ASP A 137 1.81 1.25 2.36
C ASP A 137 2.46 0.11 3.16
N VAL A 138 2.59 -1.08 2.62
CA VAL A 138 3.10 -2.26 3.32
C VAL A 138 4.42 -2.72 2.71
N ALA A 139 5.46 -2.86 3.56
CA ALA A 139 6.72 -3.43 3.12
C ALA A 139 6.65 -4.97 3.07
N PRO A 140 7.19 -5.61 2.02
CA PRO A 140 7.41 -7.05 2.04
C PRO A 140 8.54 -7.42 3.01
N ASP A 141 8.42 -8.57 3.66
CA ASP A 141 9.50 -9.09 4.52
C ASP A 141 10.73 -9.48 3.70
N LYS A 142 10.54 -9.94 2.47
CA LYS A 142 11.57 -10.36 1.51
C LYS A 142 11.11 -10.12 0.07
N GLY A 143 12.03 -10.31 -0.87
CA GLY A 143 11.79 -10.15 -2.29
C GLY A 143 12.36 -8.84 -2.82
N LYS A 144 12.37 -8.69 -4.15
CA LYS A 144 12.97 -7.54 -4.80
C LYS A 144 11.92 -6.49 -5.12
N VAL A 145 12.05 -5.34 -4.49
CA VAL A 145 11.30 -4.13 -4.83
C VAL A 145 12.27 -2.98 -5.06
N ALA A 146 11.93 -2.07 -5.95
CA ALA A 146 12.73 -0.89 -6.24
C ALA A 146 12.66 0.14 -5.11
N MET A 147 11.48 0.25 -4.48
CA MET A 147 11.21 1.14 -3.36
C MET A 147 9.95 0.65 -2.62
N VAL A 148 9.91 0.85 -1.32
CA VAL A 148 8.69 0.85 -0.52
C VAL A 148 8.32 2.31 -0.26
N VAL A 149 7.08 2.71 -0.54
CA VAL A 149 6.55 4.05 -0.27
C VAL A 149 5.54 3.93 0.85
N ARG A 150 5.90 4.34 2.05
CA ARG A 150 4.99 4.30 3.20
C ARG A 150 5.40 5.32 4.27
N ALA A 151 4.52 5.57 5.24
CA ALA A 151 4.89 6.33 6.43
C ALA A 151 5.49 5.41 7.52
N ASP A 152 6.18 5.99 8.50
CA ASP A 152 6.77 5.26 9.62
C ASP A 152 5.67 4.69 10.54
N ASN A 153 5.41 3.39 10.42
CA ASN A 153 4.38 2.70 11.19
C ASN A 153 4.75 2.46 12.68
N VAL A 154 6.03 2.48 13.01
CA VAL A 154 6.48 2.50 14.42
C VAL A 154 6.07 3.83 15.05
N ALA A 155 6.32 4.95 14.37
CA ALA A 155 5.90 6.26 14.83
C ALA A 155 4.36 6.38 14.97
N TYR A 156 3.57 5.61 14.21
CA TYR A 156 2.11 5.59 14.41
C TYR A 156 1.73 5.06 15.79
N GLY A 157 2.26 3.90 16.15
CA GLY A 157 2.03 3.32 17.47
C GLY A 157 2.51 4.22 18.60
N GLU A 158 3.66 4.87 18.43
CA GLU A 158 4.19 5.82 19.41
C GLU A 158 3.33 7.07 19.56
N LYS A 159 2.87 7.69 18.45
CA LYS A 159 1.98 8.86 18.49
C LYS A 159 0.63 8.55 19.15
N ALA A 160 0.05 7.38 18.83
CA ALA A 160 -1.18 6.93 19.47
C ALA A 160 -1.00 6.71 20.98
N CYS A 161 0.10 6.08 21.38
CA CYS A 161 0.48 5.88 22.77
C CYS A 161 0.66 7.22 23.52
N ASP A 162 1.41 8.14 22.94
CA ASP A 162 1.70 9.43 23.57
C ASP A 162 0.42 10.25 23.75
N TYR A 163 -0.45 10.27 22.73
CA TYR A 163 -1.73 10.95 22.84
C TYR A 163 -2.62 10.34 23.95
N LEU A 164 -2.82 9.01 23.91
CA LEU A 164 -3.61 8.32 24.93
C LEU A 164 -3.02 8.51 26.33
N GLY A 165 -1.71 8.36 26.49
CA GLY A 165 -1.05 8.47 27.79
C GLY A 165 -1.04 9.88 28.38
N GLN A 166 -1.14 10.93 27.56
CA GLN A 166 -1.30 12.32 28.00
C GLN A 166 -2.73 12.62 28.47
N HIS A 167 -3.74 11.92 27.94
CA HIS A 167 -5.15 12.19 28.24
C HIS A 167 -5.78 11.14 29.16
N VAL A 168 -5.18 9.96 29.30
CA VAL A 168 -5.64 8.88 30.19
C VAL A 168 -4.58 8.63 31.26
N THR A 169 -4.86 9.00 32.50
CA THR A 169 -3.86 8.95 33.60
C THR A 169 -3.69 7.58 34.23
N SER A 170 -4.71 6.71 34.14
CA SER A 170 -4.70 5.33 34.64
C SER A 170 -5.89 4.55 34.11
N GLY A 171 -5.86 3.22 34.22
CA GLY A 171 -6.93 2.33 33.75
C GLY A 171 -6.51 1.51 32.54
N LYS A 172 -7.47 1.13 31.72
CA LYS A 172 -7.23 0.26 30.56
C LYS A 172 -7.44 0.99 29.26
N VAL A 173 -6.58 0.72 28.29
CA VAL A 173 -6.71 1.18 26.91
C VAL A 173 -6.80 -0.04 25.97
N VAL A 174 -7.72 0.00 25.02
CA VAL A 174 -7.92 -1.06 24.05
C VAL A 174 -7.12 -0.72 22.81
N GLN A 175 -6.37 -1.70 22.28
CA GLN A 175 -5.73 -1.63 20.98
C GLN A 175 -6.49 -2.56 20.02
N ILE A 176 -7.20 -2.00 19.02
CA ILE A 176 -7.80 -2.77 17.94
C ILE A 176 -6.76 -2.93 16.84
N MET A 177 -6.21 -4.14 16.79
CA MET A 177 -5.02 -4.45 16.01
C MET A 177 -5.37 -4.80 14.56
N GLY A 178 -4.44 -4.46 13.68
CA GLY A 178 -4.41 -4.98 12.32
C GLY A 178 -4.02 -6.46 12.25
N ASP A 179 -3.80 -6.95 11.04
CA ASP A 179 -3.27 -8.29 10.84
C ASP A 179 -1.75 -8.29 11.08
N LEU A 180 -1.28 -9.24 11.91
CA LEU A 180 0.13 -9.43 12.19
C LEU A 180 0.90 -10.13 11.04
N ALA A 181 0.20 -10.66 10.04
CA ALA A 181 0.80 -11.07 8.77
C ALA A 181 1.34 -9.85 7.98
N SER A 182 0.75 -8.67 8.20
CA SER A 182 1.25 -7.40 7.68
C SER A 182 2.26 -6.76 8.63
N VAL A 183 3.38 -6.26 8.09
CA VAL A 183 4.36 -5.49 8.87
C VAL A 183 3.74 -4.26 9.54
N ASN A 184 2.74 -3.63 8.93
CA ASN A 184 2.03 -2.48 9.51
C ASN A 184 1.32 -2.86 10.81
N GLY A 185 0.63 -3.99 10.84
CA GLY A 185 0.00 -4.50 12.05
C GLY A 185 1.02 -4.82 13.15
N ARG A 186 2.17 -5.39 12.80
CA ARG A 186 3.27 -5.66 13.75
C ARG A 186 3.85 -4.36 14.30
N ASP A 187 4.32 -3.47 13.44
CA ASP A 187 4.99 -2.21 13.82
C ASP A 187 4.10 -1.36 14.73
N ARG A 188 2.83 -1.12 14.33
CA ARG A 188 1.86 -0.34 15.12
C ARG A 188 1.60 -0.98 16.48
N SER A 189 1.42 -2.31 16.53
CA SER A 189 1.10 -3.03 17.77
C SER A 189 2.25 -3.03 18.75
N GLU A 190 3.45 -3.35 18.30
CA GLU A 190 4.64 -3.45 19.14
C GLU A 190 5.07 -2.09 19.66
N ALA A 191 5.08 -1.07 18.79
CA ALA A 191 5.44 0.28 19.17
C ALA A 191 4.47 0.85 20.22
N PHE A 192 3.17 0.67 20.03
CA PHE A 192 2.17 1.09 21.00
C PHE A 192 2.37 0.43 22.37
N ARG A 193 2.49 -0.90 22.41
CA ARG A 193 2.73 -1.65 23.65
C ARG A 193 4.02 -1.22 24.36
N ALA A 194 5.11 -1.14 23.60
CA ALA A 194 6.42 -0.77 24.14
C ALA A 194 6.40 0.63 24.71
N CYS A 195 5.77 1.58 24.02
CA CYS A 195 5.60 2.95 24.46
C CYS A 195 4.75 3.02 25.74
N VAL A 196 3.58 2.40 25.79
CA VAL A 196 2.72 2.38 26.99
C VAL A 196 3.47 1.79 28.17
N LYS A 197 4.11 0.64 28.00
CA LYS A 197 4.90 0.01 29.07
C LYS A 197 6.01 0.90 29.61
N LYS A 198 6.69 1.65 28.73
CA LYS A 198 7.84 2.48 29.07
C LYS A 198 7.43 3.83 29.68
N LYS A 199 6.46 4.51 29.05
CA LYS A 199 6.12 5.91 29.40
C LYS A 199 4.90 6.02 30.31
N TYR A 200 3.94 5.10 30.21
CA TYR A 200 2.64 5.18 30.89
C TYR A 200 2.30 3.89 31.67
N PRO A 201 3.12 3.47 32.65
CA PRO A 201 3.00 2.16 33.32
C PRO A 201 1.71 1.99 34.15
N LYS A 202 0.94 3.06 34.37
CA LYS A 202 -0.38 3.00 35.00
C LYS A 202 -1.50 2.60 34.03
N LEU A 203 -1.20 2.54 32.73
CA LEU A 203 -2.13 2.07 31.70
C LEU A 203 -1.89 0.58 31.43
N LYS A 204 -2.98 -0.18 31.32
CA LYS A 204 -2.96 -1.58 30.89
C LYS A 204 -3.52 -1.69 29.49
N VAL A 205 -2.74 -2.24 28.56
CA VAL A 205 -3.19 -2.48 27.18
C VAL A 205 -4.00 -3.78 27.13
N LEU A 206 -5.19 -3.70 26.55
CA LEU A 206 -6.03 -4.82 26.14
C LEU A 206 -6.01 -4.91 24.63
N GLU A 207 -5.79 -6.10 24.09
CA GLU A 207 -5.60 -6.30 22.65
C GLU A 207 -6.80 -6.99 22.01
N ILE A 208 -7.24 -6.44 20.88
CA ILE A 208 -8.24 -7.05 20.00
C ILE A 208 -7.56 -7.36 18.67
N PRO A 209 -7.12 -8.60 18.41
CA PRO A 209 -6.61 -9.01 17.10
C PRO A 209 -7.78 -9.05 16.09
N ALA A 210 -7.98 -7.98 15.35
CA ALA A 210 -9.11 -7.84 14.43
C ALA A 210 -8.74 -8.12 12.96
N LYS A 211 -7.45 -8.25 12.61
CA LYS A 211 -6.97 -8.68 11.28
C LYS A 211 -7.51 -7.89 10.09
N TRP A 212 -7.72 -6.61 10.25
CA TRP A 212 -8.38 -5.73 9.28
C TRP A 212 -9.84 -6.12 8.95
N GLU A 213 -10.54 -6.77 9.89
CA GLU A 213 -11.94 -7.19 9.76
C GLU A 213 -12.84 -6.36 10.68
N SER A 214 -13.78 -5.60 10.09
CA SER A 214 -14.69 -4.71 10.81
C SER A 214 -15.61 -5.45 11.79
N ASP A 215 -16.16 -6.57 11.36
CA ASP A 215 -17.12 -7.35 12.17
C ASP A 215 -16.42 -8.01 13.36
N THR A 216 -15.19 -8.50 13.16
CA THR A 216 -14.36 -9.05 14.26
C THR A 216 -14.02 -7.96 15.27
N ALA A 217 -13.67 -6.76 14.81
CA ALA A 217 -13.40 -5.62 15.68
C ALA A 217 -14.65 -5.25 16.52
N ALA A 218 -15.80 -5.10 15.86
CA ALA A 218 -17.08 -4.75 16.52
C ALA A 218 -17.48 -5.77 17.58
N ALA A 219 -17.53 -7.05 17.24
CA ALA A 219 -17.98 -8.11 18.13
C ALA A 219 -17.08 -8.24 19.38
N ARG A 220 -15.75 -8.17 19.18
CA ARG A 220 -14.79 -8.26 20.29
C ARG A 220 -14.80 -7.01 21.17
N LEU A 221 -14.93 -5.82 20.56
CA LEU A 221 -15.04 -4.56 21.30
C LEU A 221 -16.34 -4.55 22.12
N ASP A 222 -17.46 -4.97 21.54
CA ASP A 222 -18.75 -5.07 22.23
C ASP A 222 -18.66 -5.94 23.49
N THR A 223 -18.07 -7.12 23.34
CA THR A 223 -17.84 -8.07 24.45
C THR A 223 -16.95 -7.44 25.53
N LEU A 224 -15.84 -6.82 25.13
CA LEU A 224 -14.86 -6.27 26.05
C LEU A 224 -15.42 -5.10 26.84
N LEU A 225 -16.14 -4.18 26.19
CA LEU A 225 -16.80 -3.04 26.84
C LEU A 225 -17.92 -3.47 27.81
N GLY A 226 -18.58 -4.62 27.55
CA GLY A 226 -19.56 -5.19 28.48
C GLY A 226 -18.92 -5.84 29.72
N ALA A 227 -17.72 -6.38 29.59
CA ALA A 227 -17.04 -7.07 30.67
C ALA A 227 -16.15 -6.17 31.54
N ASP A 228 -15.70 -5.02 31.03
CA ASP A 228 -14.69 -4.20 31.68
C ASP A 228 -15.05 -2.70 31.69
N PRO A 229 -15.56 -2.19 32.80
CA PRO A 229 -15.94 -0.77 32.94
C PRO A 229 -14.75 0.19 33.10
N ASP A 230 -13.52 -0.32 33.26
CA ASP A 230 -12.33 0.49 33.49
C ASP A 230 -11.57 0.85 32.19
N ILE A 231 -12.18 0.58 31.04
CA ILE A 231 -11.65 1.02 29.74
C ILE A 231 -11.82 2.55 29.64
N LYS A 232 -10.72 3.25 29.34
CA LYS A 232 -10.66 4.72 29.28
C LYS A 232 -10.25 5.25 27.92
N GLY A 233 -9.71 4.39 27.04
CA GLY A 233 -9.29 4.81 25.72
C GLY A 233 -9.23 3.67 24.74
N ILE A 234 -9.22 4.00 23.44
CA ILE A 234 -9.19 3.06 22.33
C ILE A 234 -8.21 3.55 21.28
N TYR A 235 -7.33 2.67 20.81
CA TYR A 235 -6.49 2.85 19.65
C TYR A 235 -6.98 2.00 18.49
N LEU A 236 -7.36 2.65 17.38
CA LEU A 236 -7.78 2.02 16.14
C LEU A 236 -6.60 2.02 15.15
N GLN A 237 -6.07 0.86 14.79
CA GLN A 237 -4.93 0.79 13.87
C GLN A 237 -5.29 1.06 12.40
N ALA A 238 -6.57 1.14 12.05
CA ALA A 238 -7.05 1.52 10.72
C ALA A 238 -8.45 2.13 10.81
N GLY A 239 -8.55 3.44 10.62
CA GLY A 239 -9.83 4.15 10.67
C GLY A 239 -10.76 3.76 9.54
N GLY A 240 -10.21 3.53 8.35
CA GLY A 240 -10.98 3.06 7.19
C GLY A 240 -11.66 1.70 7.37
N VAL A 241 -11.31 0.96 8.42
CA VAL A 241 -11.91 -0.34 8.75
C VAL A 241 -12.67 -0.29 10.08
N TYR A 242 -12.10 0.39 11.09
CA TYR A 242 -12.56 0.23 12.47
C TYR A 242 -13.37 1.40 13.00
N LEU A 243 -13.32 2.59 12.39
CA LEU A 243 -14.00 3.78 12.91
C LEU A 243 -15.52 3.56 13.00
N ALA A 244 -16.16 3.26 11.88
CA ALA A 244 -17.62 3.14 11.82
C ALA A 244 -18.16 2.07 12.78
N PRO A 245 -17.65 0.81 12.80
CA PRO A 245 -18.12 -0.20 13.73
C PRO A 245 -17.83 0.15 15.20
N THR A 246 -16.72 0.82 15.50
CA THR A 246 -16.39 1.28 16.86
C THR A 246 -17.41 2.32 17.34
N LEU A 247 -17.66 3.38 16.54
CA LEU A 247 -18.62 4.41 16.89
C LEU A 247 -20.05 3.83 17.04
N GLN A 248 -20.43 2.91 16.18
CA GLN A 248 -21.73 2.21 16.28
C GLN A 248 -21.82 1.38 17.58
N THR A 249 -20.78 0.63 17.94
CA THR A 249 -20.72 -0.15 19.19
C THR A 249 -20.83 0.77 20.40
N LEU A 250 -20.08 1.88 20.44
CA LEU A 250 -20.15 2.84 21.54
C LEU A 250 -21.52 3.51 21.63
N LYS A 251 -22.12 3.85 20.50
CA LYS A 251 -23.47 4.44 20.45
C LYS A 251 -24.53 3.48 20.98
N SER A 252 -24.50 2.21 20.57
CA SER A 252 -25.46 1.19 21.03
C SER A 252 -25.39 0.95 22.55
N LYS A 253 -24.20 1.07 23.12
CA LYS A 253 -23.96 0.97 24.58
C LYS A 253 -24.16 2.29 25.34
N ASN A 254 -24.58 3.35 24.68
CA ASN A 254 -24.68 4.70 25.26
C ASN A 254 -23.33 5.22 25.84
N MET A 255 -22.20 4.76 25.27
CA MET A 255 -20.84 5.10 25.69
C MET A 255 -20.19 6.13 24.75
N LEU A 256 -20.76 6.43 23.59
CA LEU A 256 -20.27 7.49 22.71
C LEU A 256 -20.59 8.83 23.33
N LYS A 257 -19.58 9.47 23.90
CA LYS A 257 -19.66 10.81 24.54
C LYS A 257 -18.73 11.77 23.81
N THR A 258 -19.08 13.04 23.79
CA THR A 258 -18.26 14.08 23.16
C THR A 258 -16.96 14.30 23.95
N ALA A 259 -15.86 14.51 23.23
CA ALA A 259 -14.56 14.82 23.81
C ALA A 259 -14.64 15.93 24.87
N GLY A 260 -13.96 15.74 26.00
CA GLY A 260 -14.00 16.62 27.16
C GLY A 260 -15.21 16.45 28.08
N SER A 261 -16.22 15.66 27.71
CA SER A 261 -17.36 15.39 28.59
C SER A 261 -17.08 14.23 29.56
N ARG A 262 -17.82 14.21 30.68
CA ARG A 262 -17.68 13.12 31.65
C ARG A 262 -18.02 11.75 31.05
N GLY A 263 -17.09 10.81 31.16
CA GLY A 263 -17.25 9.44 30.66
C GLY A 263 -16.93 9.27 29.17
N HIS A 264 -16.33 10.28 28.53
CA HIS A 264 -15.74 10.15 27.21
C HIS A 264 -14.59 9.14 27.24
N LEU A 265 -14.53 8.27 26.23
CA LEU A 265 -13.41 7.40 25.96
C LEU A 265 -12.48 8.10 24.97
N VAL A 266 -11.22 8.27 25.35
CA VAL A 266 -10.23 8.89 24.45
C VAL A 266 -9.93 7.94 23.29
N ILE A 267 -10.20 8.38 22.05
CA ILE A 267 -10.08 7.54 20.86
C ILE A 267 -9.04 8.13 19.91
N VAL A 268 -8.01 7.35 19.62
CA VAL A 268 -7.01 7.67 18.60
C VAL A 268 -7.12 6.67 17.47
N SER A 269 -7.15 7.15 16.23
CA SER A 269 -7.26 6.33 15.04
C SER A 269 -6.02 6.47 14.14
N ASN A 270 -5.96 5.70 13.06
CA ASN A 270 -5.02 5.86 11.96
C ASN A 270 -5.81 5.91 10.66
N ASP A 271 -5.29 6.57 9.68
CA ASP A 271 -5.53 6.69 8.25
C ASP A 271 -5.69 8.17 7.84
N GLY A 272 -6.46 8.98 8.58
CA GLY A 272 -6.73 10.37 8.22
C GLY A 272 -7.77 10.51 7.11
N ILE A 273 -8.72 9.59 7.06
CA ILE A 273 -9.85 9.64 6.11
C ILE A 273 -10.82 10.78 6.45
N PRO A 274 -11.61 11.30 5.48
CA PRO A 274 -12.59 12.36 5.73
C PRO A 274 -13.53 12.06 6.91
N GLN A 275 -13.95 10.80 7.07
CA GLN A 275 -14.84 10.37 8.15
C GLN A 275 -14.21 10.52 9.54
N GLU A 276 -12.90 10.30 9.66
CA GLU A 276 -12.17 10.54 10.92
C GLU A 276 -12.09 12.03 11.23
N PHE A 277 -11.85 12.86 10.22
CA PHE A 277 -11.84 14.32 10.39
C PHE A 277 -13.20 14.85 10.83
N ASP A 278 -14.28 14.33 10.24
CA ASP A 278 -15.64 14.66 10.67
C ASP A 278 -15.92 14.19 12.10
N ALA A 279 -15.43 13.01 12.49
CA ALA A 279 -15.57 12.51 13.84
C ALA A 279 -14.78 13.34 14.85
N ILE A 280 -13.58 13.83 14.49
CA ILE A 280 -12.78 14.77 15.31
C ILE A 280 -13.53 16.10 15.45
N ARG A 281 -14.07 16.68 14.37
CA ARG A 281 -14.85 17.93 14.42
C ARG A 281 -16.04 17.83 15.35
N LYS A 282 -16.74 16.69 15.35
CA LYS A 282 -17.87 16.39 16.23
C LYS A 282 -17.46 16.04 17.67
N GLY A 283 -16.17 15.77 17.90
CA GLY A 283 -15.67 15.28 19.19
C GLY A 283 -16.04 13.83 19.49
N GLU A 284 -16.35 13.03 18.47
CA GLU A 284 -16.63 11.60 18.58
C GLU A 284 -15.35 10.77 18.75
N ILE A 285 -14.23 11.25 18.18
CA ILE A 285 -12.88 10.78 18.44
C ILE A 285 -11.95 11.96 18.69
N ASP A 286 -10.77 11.73 19.23
CA ASP A 286 -9.85 12.79 19.69
C ASP A 286 -8.76 13.09 18.69
N ALA A 287 -8.23 12.05 18.03
CA ALA A 287 -7.13 12.20 17.10
C ALA A 287 -7.08 11.07 16.06
N THR A 288 -6.37 11.32 14.96
CA THR A 288 -5.93 10.30 14.02
C THR A 288 -4.50 10.58 13.56
N VAL A 289 -3.71 9.53 13.29
CA VAL A 289 -2.43 9.66 12.59
C VAL A 289 -2.72 9.55 11.11
N SER A 290 -2.55 10.64 10.36
CA SER A 290 -2.96 10.72 8.96
C SER A 290 -1.94 10.04 8.06
N GLN A 291 -2.30 8.92 7.43
CA GLN A 291 -1.56 8.27 6.36
C GLN A 291 -1.70 9.08 5.06
N PRO A 292 -0.63 9.43 4.35
CA PRO A 292 -0.76 10.29 3.15
C PRO A 292 -1.13 9.48 1.90
N ALA A 293 -2.41 9.13 1.72
CA ALA A 293 -2.90 8.32 0.60
C ALA A 293 -2.59 8.93 -0.78
N ASP A 294 -2.68 10.24 -0.89
CA ASP A 294 -2.32 11.02 -2.08
C ASP A 294 -0.82 10.92 -2.41
N ALA A 295 0.03 11.07 -1.39
CA ALA A 295 1.48 10.94 -1.55
C ALA A 295 1.90 9.49 -1.85
N TYR A 296 1.21 8.50 -1.28
CA TYR A 296 1.45 7.09 -1.63
C TYR A 296 1.18 6.83 -3.12
N ALA A 297 0.07 7.36 -3.66
CA ALA A 297 -0.24 7.23 -5.08
C ALA A 297 0.79 7.99 -5.94
N LYS A 298 1.14 9.23 -5.58
CA LYS A 298 2.11 10.05 -6.30
C LYS A 298 3.49 9.39 -6.35
N TYR A 299 4.05 9.07 -5.19
CA TYR A 299 5.42 8.54 -5.15
C TYR A 299 5.49 7.07 -5.57
N GLY A 300 4.40 6.30 -5.45
CA GLY A 300 4.27 5.01 -6.11
C GLY A 300 4.49 5.12 -7.62
N MET A 301 3.84 6.08 -8.29
CA MET A 301 4.03 6.34 -9.72
C MET A 301 5.40 6.92 -10.07
N TYR A 302 5.92 7.84 -9.26
CA TYR A 302 7.27 8.40 -9.43
C TYR A 302 8.35 7.32 -9.39
N TYR A 303 8.35 6.48 -8.34
CA TYR A 303 9.37 5.46 -8.17
C TYR A 303 9.26 4.33 -9.19
N ILE A 304 8.05 3.92 -9.59
CA ILE A 304 7.90 2.87 -10.61
C ILE A 304 8.40 3.35 -11.98
N LYS A 305 8.09 4.59 -12.36
CA LYS A 305 8.64 5.20 -13.59
C LYS A 305 10.16 5.24 -13.57
N ALA A 306 10.75 5.68 -12.46
CA ALA A 306 12.18 5.75 -12.30
C ALA A 306 12.84 4.35 -12.35
N ALA A 307 12.23 3.35 -11.73
CA ALA A 307 12.69 1.96 -11.76
C ALA A 307 12.62 1.35 -13.15
N MET A 308 11.55 1.61 -13.91
CA MET A 308 11.43 1.20 -15.32
C MET A 308 12.51 1.83 -16.20
N ALA A 309 12.98 3.02 -15.85
CA ALA A 309 14.12 3.69 -16.51
C ALA A 309 15.50 3.23 -15.97
N GLY A 310 15.55 2.19 -15.12
CA GLY A 310 16.79 1.66 -14.56
C GLY A 310 17.46 2.54 -13.48
N LYS A 311 16.75 3.53 -12.95
CA LYS A 311 17.27 4.37 -11.86
C LYS A 311 17.33 3.58 -10.54
N THR A 312 18.35 3.89 -9.74
CA THR A 312 18.54 3.35 -8.39
C THR A 312 18.51 4.47 -7.36
N PHE A 313 18.19 4.12 -6.13
CA PHE A 313 18.03 5.06 -5.02
C PHE A 313 19.02 4.74 -3.90
N ARG A 314 19.23 5.70 -3.01
CA ARG A 314 20.12 5.56 -1.84
C ARG A 314 19.44 6.16 -0.62
N PRO A 315 19.78 5.69 0.59
CA PRO A 315 19.32 6.30 1.84
C PRO A 315 19.70 7.79 1.91
N GLY A 316 18.83 8.59 2.49
CA GLY A 316 19.02 10.04 2.68
C GLY A 316 17.72 10.83 2.53
N PRO A 317 17.77 12.15 2.79
CA PRO A 317 16.62 13.03 2.62
C PRO A 317 16.21 13.12 1.15
N THR A 318 14.90 13.24 0.91
CA THR A 318 14.34 13.47 -0.41
C THR A 318 14.08 14.97 -0.65
N ASP A 319 13.71 15.33 -1.87
CA ASP A 319 13.30 16.69 -2.25
C ASP A 319 11.83 17.00 -1.90
N HIS A 320 11.11 16.03 -1.36
CA HIS A 320 9.68 16.14 -1.00
C HIS A 320 9.39 15.95 0.50
N GLY A 321 10.41 16.14 1.34
CA GLY A 321 10.23 16.22 2.79
C GLY A 321 10.11 14.86 3.50
N SER A 322 10.49 13.79 2.84
CA SER A 322 10.61 12.45 3.41
C SER A 322 12.07 12.03 3.55
N THR A 323 12.31 10.81 4.00
CA THR A 323 13.64 10.23 4.11
C THR A 323 13.63 8.80 3.61
N ILE A 324 14.54 8.49 2.66
CA ILE A 324 14.77 7.10 2.26
C ILE A 324 15.64 6.43 3.33
N VAL A 325 15.13 5.38 3.92
CA VAL A 325 15.85 4.52 4.88
C VAL A 325 16.09 3.14 4.29
N LYS A 326 17.04 2.41 4.87
CA LYS A 326 17.28 1.00 4.53
C LYS A 326 16.73 0.13 5.65
N LEU A 327 15.73 -0.67 5.34
CA LEU A 327 15.13 -1.62 6.27
C LEU A 327 16.12 -2.73 6.66
N PRO A 328 15.90 -3.45 7.77
CA PRO A 328 16.73 -4.61 8.15
C PRO A 328 16.79 -5.69 7.07
N SER A 329 15.75 -5.84 6.25
CA SER A 329 15.72 -6.72 5.07
C SER A 329 16.66 -6.26 3.94
N GLY A 330 17.20 -5.06 4.01
CA GLY A 330 18.01 -4.44 2.95
C GLY A 330 17.20 -3.66 1.90
N ILE A 331 15.87 -3.73 1.95
CA ILE A 331 14.95 -3.00 1.08
C ILE A 331 14.99 -1.51 1.42
N LEU A 332 14.87 -0.65 0.41
CA LEU A 332 14.77 0.80 0.60
C LEU A 332 13.30 1.20 0.82
N GLU A 333 13.09 2.09 1.78
CA GLU A 333 11.78 2.64 2.12
C GLU A 333 11.85 4.16 2.12
N ASP A 334 10.96 4.80 1.37
CA ASP A 334 10.70 6.23 1.45
C ASP A 334 9.67 6.48 2.55
N GLN A 335 10.13 6.96 3.70
CA GLN A 335 9.30 7.23 4.88
C GLN A 335 8.65 8.61 4.77
N LEU A 336 7.41 8.62 4.32
CA LEU A 336 6.62 9.83 4.18
C LEU A 336 6.12 10.36 5.53
N PRO A 337 5.94 11.69 5.67
CA PRO A 337 5.36 12.28 6.87
C PRO A 337 3.94 11.79 7.13
N ALA A 338 3.62 11.53 8.40
CA ALA A 338 2.28 11.20 8.87
C ALA A 338 1.95 12.02 10.11
N PRO A 339 1.30 13.18 9.97
CA PRO A 339 0.99 14.05 11.09
C PRO A 339 -0.08 13.45 12.00
N LEU A 340 0.03 13.75 13.28
CA LEU A 340 -1.08 13.59 14.23
C LEU A 340 -2.08 14.72 13.97
N VAL A 341 -3.32 14.34 13.69
CA VAL A 341 -4.44 15.26 13.46
C VAL A 341 -5.36 15.24 14.67
N THR A 342 -5.62 16.42 15.22
CA THR A 342 -6.47 16.66 16.37
C THR A 342 -7.47 17.78 16.05
N LYS A 343 -8.26 18.19 17.03
CA LYS A 343 -9.20 19.31 16.89
C LYS A 343 -8.51 20.63 16.46
N GLU A 344 -7.24 20.81 16.83
CA GLU A 344 -6.48 22.05 16.58
C GLU A 344 -6.06 22.20 15.11
N ASN A 345 -5.89 21.08 14.37
CA ASN A 345 -5.35 21.11 13.01
C ASN A 345 -6.17 20.33 11.99
N VAL A 346 -7.33 19.78 12.35
CA VAL A 346 -8.18 18.98 11.48
C VAL A 346 -8.66 19.72 10.23
N ASP A 347 -8.67 21.05 10.26
CA ASP A 347 -9.10 21.90 9.16
C ASP A 347 -7.94 22.38 8.25
N ASP A 348 -6.71 21.89 8.47
CA ASP A 348 -5.58 22.21 7.59
C ASP A 348 -5.87 21.67 6.17
N PRO A 349 -5.94 22.56 5.15
CA PRO A 349 -6.23 22.15 3.78
C PRO A 349 -5.14 21.30 3.13
N LYS A 350 -3.98 21.16 3.76
CA LYS A 350 -2.90 20.29 3.29
C LYS A 350 -3.10 18.84 3.66
N LEU A 351 -4.01 18.54 4.58
CA LEU A 351 -4.34 17.17 4.93
C LEU A 351 -5.16 16.54 3.80
N TRP A 352 -4.73 15.40 3.31
CA TRP A 352 -5.35 14.74 2.17
C TRP A 352 -6.84 14.42 2.38
N GLY A 353 -7.24 14.07 3.62
CA GLY A 353 -8.64 13.82 3.96
C GLY A 353 -9.56 15.04 3.83
N ASN A 354 -9.00 16.27 3.71
CA ASN A 354 -9.74 17.48 3.38
C ASN A 354 -9.78 17.76 1.87
N THR A 355 -9.03 17.03 1.05
CA THR A 355 -8.94 17.27 -0.41
C THR A 355 -9.71 16.23 -1.23
N VAL A 356 -10.15 15.13 -0.64
CA VAL A 356 -10.99 14.10 -1.26
C VAL A 356 -12.38 14.68 -1.52
N LYS A 357 -12.86 14.51 -2.77
CA LYS A 357 -14.18 14.99 -3.21
C LYS A 357 -15.22 13.88 -3.19
#